data_a9338ff1f5706ae9019d1ca845bd0515
#
_entry.id   a9338ff1f5706ae9019d1ca845bd0515
#
_cell.length_a   1.000
_cell.length_b   1.000
_cell.length_c   1.000
_cell.angle_alpha   90.00
_cell.angle_beta   90.00
_cell.angle_gamma   90.00
#
_symmetry.space_group_name_H-M   'P 1'
#
loop_
_entity.id
_entity.type
_entity.pdbx_description
1 polymer ?
#
loop_
_entity_poly.entity_id
_entity_poly.type
_entity_poly.pdbx_seq_one_letter_code
_entity_poly.pdbx_strand_id
1 'polypeptide(L)'
;MTTPYKHEPFTDFSQEENRQAFEQALAKVTESLGQTYPLVINGERIETADKIVSINPAKKEEVVGTVSKAGKEEAEQAIQAAAKAFETWRYTSPEERAGVLFRAAASIRRKKHEYSALLVKEAGKPWNEADADTAEAIDFLEYYARQMLELAKGKPVNSREGERNQYVYTPTGVTLVIPPWNFLFAIMAGTTVAPIVTGNTVVLKPASATPVIAARFVEELEQAGLPKGVVNFVPGSGAEVGDYLVDHPKTSLITFTGSREVGTRIFERAAKVQPGQQHLKRVIAEMGGKDTVVVDEDADVELAANAIFTSAFGFSGQKCSAGSRAVVHEKLYDQVVERVKEITETKTTANPLSADVYMGPVIDQASFDKITEYIEIGKQEGRLVTGGTSDDSEGYFIHPTVFADLEPTSRLMQEEIFGPVLAFSKVSSFDEALEVANNTEYGLTGAVITNNRDHINRAKQEFHVGNLYFNRNCTGAIVGYHPFGGFKMSGTDSKAGGPDYLTLHMQAKTISEMF
;
A
#
# COMPACT_ATOMS: atom_id res chain seq x y z
N MET A 1 16.73 -24.63 -10.36
CA MET A 1 16.43 -24.14 -9.01
C MET A 1 16.49 -22.63 -9.05
N THR A 2 15.48 -21.93 -8.54
CA THR A 2 15.50 -20.48 -8.40
C THR A 2 16.43 -20.11 -7.24
N THR A 3 17.16 -18.99 -7.35
CA THR A 3 17.93 -18.45 -6.23
C THR A 3 17.00 -18.09 -5.07
N PRO A 4 17.46 -18.23 -3.81
CA PRO A 4 16.68 -17.75 -2.65
C PRO A 4 16.28 -16.30 -2.81
N TYR A 5 15.10 -15.95 -2.29
CA TYR A 5 14.61 -14.58 -2.29
C TYR A 5 15.49 -13.70 -1.40
N LYS A 6 15.78 -12.49 -1.89
CA LYS A 6 16.33 -11.37 -1.14
C LYS A 6 15.60 -10.13 -1.56
N HIS A 7 15.32 -9.22 -0.62
CA HIS A 7 14.69 -7.95 -0.97
C HIS A 7 15.59 -7.11 -1.89
N GLU A 8 14.96 -6.29 -2.71
CA GLU A 8 15.65 -5.36 -3.59
C GLU A 8 16.36 -4.28 -2.75
N PRO A 9 17.67 -4.05 -2.97
CA PRO A 9 18.40 -3.05 -2.20
C PRO A 9 17.86 -1.64 -2.49
N PHE A 10 17.75 -0.84 -1.43
CA PHE A 10 17.46 0.59 -1.54
C PHE A 10 18.68 1.34 -2.08
N THR A 11 18.43 2.39 -2.84
CA THR A 11 19.48 3.24 -3.38
C THR A 11 20.05 4.13 -2.26
N ASP A 12 21.37 4.08 -2.08
CA ASP A 12 22.06 4.97 -1.14
C ASP A 12 22.33 6.33 -1.80
N PHE A 13 21.45 7.30 -1.55
CA PHE A 13 21.58 8.67 -2.07
C PHE A 13 22.62 9.53 -1.32
N SER A 14 23.37 8.98 -0.35
CA SER A 14 24.58 9.64 0.16
C SER A 14 25.73 9.58 -0.84
N GLN A 15 25.68 8.62 -1.78
CA GLN A 15 26.66 8.44 -2.84
C GLN A 15 26.34 9.37 -4.03
N GLU A 16 27.32 10.17 -4.42
CA GLU A 16 27.17 11.17 -5.50
C GLU A 16 26.77 10.54 -6.84
N GLU A 17 27.32 9.38 -7.19
CA GLU A 17 26.98 8.65 -8.43
C GLU A 17 25.49 8.30 -8.48
N ASN A 18 24.91 7.86 -7.35
CA ASN A 18 23.50 7.53 -7.27
C ASN A 18 22.61 8.77 -7.38
N ARG A 19 23.03 9.90 -6.79
CA ARG A 19 22.32 11.19 -6.94
C ARG A 19 22.27 11.62 -8.40
N GLN A 20 23.43 11.63 -9.08
CA GLN A 20 23.54 12.02 -10.49
C GLN A 20 22.71 11.11 -11.40
N ALA A 21 22.73 9.78 -11.17
CA ALA A 21 21.94 8.83 -11.93
C ALA A 21 20.43 9.10 -11.74
N PHE A 22 19.99 9.41 -10.53
CA PHE A 22 18.60 9.74 -10.27
C PHE A 22 18.18 11.09 -10.84
N GLU A 23 19.02 12.11 -10.77
CA GLU A 23 18.79 13.42 -11.41
C GLU A 23 18.62 13.30 -12.92
N GLN A 24 19.45 12.48 -13.58
CA GLN A 24 19.30 12.18 -15.00
C GLN A 24 17.97 11.48 -15.31
N ALA A 25 17.57 10.52 -14.47
CA ALA A 25 16.28 9.85 -14.61
C ALA A 25 15.10 10.82 -14.40
N LEU A 26 15.20 11.72 -13.41
CA LEU A 26 14.20 12.74 -13.15
C LEU A 26 14.06 13.73 -14.31
N ALA A 27 15.17 14.17 -14.91
CA ALA A 27 15.18 15.01 -16.09
C ALA A 27 14.51 14.31 -17.28
N LYS A 28 14.90 13.06 -17.57
CA LYS A 28 14.31 12.22 -18.63
C LYS A 28 12.81 12.02 -18.46
N VAL A 29 12.35 11.74 -17.24
CA VAL A 29 10.93 11.59 -16.94
C VAL A 29 10.21 12.92 -17.13
N THR A 30 10.80 14.03 -16.68
CA THR A 30 10.21 15.37 -16.82
C THR A 30 10.00 15.73 -18.30
N GLU A 31 10.92 15.39 -19.18
CA GLU A 31 10.79 15.60 -20.65
C GLU A 31 9.67 14.75 -21.27
N SER A 32 9.32 13.63 -20.65
CA SER A 32 8.29 12.70 -21.15
C SER A 32 6.90 12.92 -20.56
N LEU A 33 6.71 13.91 -19.69
CA LEU A 33 5.40 14.20 -19.07
C LEU A 33 4.36 14.66 -20.10
N GLY A 34 3.09 14.64 -19.71
CA GLY A 34 1.96 15.10 -20.50
C GLY A 34 1.46 14.10 -21.56
N GLN A 35 1.97 12.88 -21.59
CA GLN A 35 1.51 11.85 -22.51
C GLN A 35 0.07 11.40 -22.21
N THR A 36 -0.61 10.91 -23.26
CA THR A 36 -1.95 10.31 -23.13
C THR A 36 -1.85 8.80 -23.15
N TYR A 37 -2.53 8.15 -22.19
CA TYR A 37 -2.57 6.71 -22.04
C TYR A 37 -3.99 6.19 -22.27
N PRO A 38 -4.20 5.26 -23.22
CA PRO A 38 -5.49 4.65 -23.46
C PRO A 38 -5.85 3.63 -22.35
N LEU A 39 -7.11 3.19 -22.32
CA LEU A 39 -7.47 1.94 -21.66
C LEU A 39 -6.78 0.77 -22.35
N VAL A 40 -6.57 -0.32 -21.62
CA VAL A 40 -6.07 -1.57 -22.20
C VAL A 40 -7.07 -2.69 -21.89
N ILE A 41 -7.79 -3.15 -22.92
CA ILE A 41 -8.78 -4.22 -22.80
C ILE A 41 -8.45 -5.29 -23.84
N ASN A 42 -8.23 -6.52 -23.41
CA ASN A 42 -7.81 -7.62 -24.27
C ASN A 42 -6.55 -7.31 -25.12
N GLY A 43 -5.64 -6.50 -24.57
CA GLY A 43 -4.44 -6.03 -25.27
C GLY A 43 -4.68 -4.95 -26.32
N GLU A 44 -5.92 -4.50 -26.49
CA GLU A 44 -6.26 -3.38 -27.38
C GLU A 44 -6.22 -2.05 -26.64
N ARG A 45 -5.78 -0.99 -27.33
CA ARG A 45 -5.72 0.39 -26.80
C ARG A 45 -7.01 1.11 -27.20
N ILE A 46 -7.79 1.50 -26.18
CA ILE A 46 -9.09 2.16 -26.37
C ILE A 46 -9.00 3.58 -25.83
N GLU A 47 -9.22 4.55 -26.69
CA GLU A 47 -9.36 5.95 -26.29
C GLU A 47 -10.83 6.27 -26.06
N THR A 48 -11.11 6.98 -24.96
CA THR A 48 -12.44 7.49 -24.62
C THR A 48 -12.46 9.01 -24.65
N ALA A 49 -13.63 9.61 -24.79
CA ALA A 49 -13.78 11.07 -24.80
C ALA A 49 -13.42 11.68 -23.43
N ASP A 50 -13.90 11.05 -22.37
CA ASP A 50 -13.60 11.45 -21.00
C ASP A 50 -12.19 11.05 -20.60
N LYS A 51 -11.51 11.93 -19.87
CA LYS A 51 -10.13 11.75 -19.43
C LYS A 51 -9.97 11.98 -17.93
N ILE A 52 -8.96 11.35 -17.36
CA ILE A 52 -8.43 11.62 -16.02
C ILE A 52 -7.09 12.30 -16.22
N VAL A 53 -6.91 13.49 -15.65
CA VAL A 53 -5.66 14.23 -15.70
C VAL A 53 -4.92 13.99 -14.39
N SER A 54 -3.71 13.43 -14.47
CA SER A 54 -2.78 13.29 -13.35
C SER A 54 -1.87 14.51 -13.30
N ILE A 55 -1.79 15.18 -12.17
CA ILE A 55 -0.96 16.37 -11.95
C ILE A 55 0.11 16.10 -10.91
N ASN A 56 1.19 16.87 -10.96
CA ASN A 56 2.20 16.86 -9.92
C ASN A 56 1.69 17.61 -8.68
N PRO A 57 1.51 16.94 -7.52
CA PRO A 57 1.00 17.60 -6.31
C PRO A 57 1.96 18.67 -5.74
N ALA A 58 3.25 18.64 -6.12
CA ALA A 58 4.22 19.66 -5.76
C ALA A 58 4.19 20.89 -6.69
N LYS A 59 3.52 20.77 -7.86
CA LYS A 59 3.40 21.84 -8.86
C LYS A 59 2.12 21.65 -9.67
N LYS A 60 1.03 22.19 -9.17
CA LYS A 60 -0.35 21.96 -9.68
C LYS A 60 -0.53 22.19 -11.18
N GLU A 61 0.28 23.06 -11.77
CA GLU A 61 0.28 23.36 -13.22
C GLU A 61 0.98 22.27 -14.07
N GLU A 62 1.75 21.36 -13.46
CA GLU A 62 2.50 20.34 -14.18
C GLU A 62 1.66 19.08 -14.36
N VAL A 63 1.22 18.84 -15.60
CA VAL A 63 0.48 17.63 -15.97
C VAL A 63 1.47 16.47 -16.12
N VAL A 64 1.32 15.44 -15.32
CA VAL A 64 2.12 14.20 -15.38
C VAL A 64 1.69 13.36 -16.57
N GLY A 65 0.40 13.21 -16.77
CA GLY A 65 -0.18 12.52 -17.92
C GLY A 65 -1.70 12.58 -17.91
N THR A 66 -2.27 12.17 -19.03
CA THR A 66 -3.72 12.08 -19.20
C THR A 66 -4.09 10.64 -19.54
N VAL A 67 -5.09 10.09 -18.83
CA VAL A 67 -5.50 8.71 -19.03
C VAL A 67 -6.95 8.67 -19.48
N SER A 68 -7.29 7.83 -20.47
CA SER A 68 -8.67 7.60 -20.88
C SER A 68 -9.50 7.08 -19.70
N LYS A 69 -10.70 7.64 -19.50
CA LYS A 69 -11.59 7.28 -18.41
C LYS A 69 -12.63 6.28 -18.89
N ALA A 70 -12.68 5.12 -18.26
CA ALA A 70 -13.67 4.10 -18.54
C ALA A 70 -15.05 4.49 -18.00
N GLY A 71 -16.10 4.09 -18.72
CA GLY A 71 -17.48 4.02 -18.27
C GLY A 71 -17.89 2.56 -18.02
N LYS A 72 -19.20 2.33 -17.86
CA LYS A 72 -19.75 0.98 -17.62
C LYS A 72 -19.58 0.05 -18.82
N GLU A 73 -19.58 0.59 -20.03
CA GLU A 73 -19.41 -0.21 -21.25
C GLU A 73 -18.00 -0.81 -21.34
N GLU A 74 -16.97 0.00 -21.11
CA GLU A 74 -15.58 -0.47 -21.09
C GLU A 74 -15.32 -1.39 -19.89
N ALA A 75 -15.95 -1.14 -18.76
CA ALA A 75 -15.88 -2.03 -17.59
C ALA A 75 -16.47 -3.42 -17.90
N GLU A 76 -17.61 -3.49 -18.61
CA GLU A 76 -18.20 -4.73 -19.08
C GLU A 76 -17.28 -5.45 -20.07
N GLN A 77 -16.74 -4.74 -21.06
CA GLN A 77 -15.79 -5.31 -22.02
C GLN A 77 -14.55 -5.89 -21.33
N ALA A 78 -14.02 -5.22 -20.30
CA ALA A 78 -12.87 -5.67 -19.53
C ALA A 78 -13.17 -6.96 -18.73
N ILE A 79 -14.33 -7.04 -18.09
CA ILE A 79 -14.76 -8.26 -17.38
C ILE A 79 -14.94 -9.44 -18.35
N GLN A 80 -15.54 -9.21 -19.50
CA GLN A 80 -15.72 -10.27 -20.50
C GLN A 80 -14.36 -10.72 -21.08
N ALA A 81 -13.45 -9.79 -21.35
CA ALA A 81 -12.09 -10.12 -21.79
C ALA A 81 -11.32 -10.93 -20.73
N ALA A 82 -11.39 -10.52 -19.47
CA ALA A 82 -10.78 -11.25 -18.35
C ALA A 82 -11.36 -12.65 -18.19
N ALA A 83 -12.69 -12.79 -18.24
CA ALA A 83 -13.37 -14.09 -18.16
C ALA A 83 -12.96 -15.01 -19.32
N LYS A 84 -12.82 -14.47 -20.53
CA LYS A 84 -12.38 -15.22 -21.70
C LYS A 84 -10.93 -15.67 -21.58
N ALA A 85 -10.03 -14.79 -21.16
CA ALA A 85 -8.62 -15.12 -20.96
C ALA A 85 -8.44 -16.17 -19.83
N PHE A 86 -9.30 -16.16 -18.81
CA PHE A 86 -9.28 -17.14 -17.73
C PHE A 86 -9.47 -18.58 -18.22
N GLU A 87 -10.22 -18.83 -19.29
CA GLU A 87 -10.45 -20.17 -19.83
C GLU A 87 -9.15 -20.89 -20.19
N THR A 88 -8.11 -20.15 -20.58
CA THR A 88 -6.79 -20.70 -20.95
C THR A 88 -5.74 -20.44 -19.89
N TRP A 89 -5.66 -19.20 -19.34
CA TRP A 89 -4.64 -18.80 -18.38
C TRP A 89 -4.61 -19.68 -17.12
N ARG A 90 -5.76 -20.11 -16.65
CA ARG A 90 -5.89 -21.01 -15.48
C ARG A 90 -5.14 -22.35 -15.64
N TYR A 91 -4.87 -22.78 -16.86
CA TYR A 91 -4.16 -24.02 -17.18
C TYR A 91 -2.70 -23.81 -17.57
N THR A 92 -2.26 -22.56 -17.70
CA THR A 92 -0.84 -22.24 -17.90
C THR A 92 -0.02 -22.71 -16.70
N SER A 93 1.14 -23.30 -16.95
CA SER A 93 1.98 -23.85 -15.89
C SER A 93 2.40 -22.78 -14.86
N PRO A 94 2.56 -23.15 -13.58
CA PRO A 94 3.07 -22.22 -12.57
C PRO A 94 4.43 -21.64 -12.94
N GLU A 95 5.28 -22.40 -13.61
CA GLU A 95 6.61 -21.99 -14.08
C GLU A 95 6.52 -20.89 -15.14
N GLU A 96 5.61 -21.02 -16.10
CA GLU A 96 5.39 -20.01 -17.13
C GLU A 96 4.84 -18.72 -16.52
N ARG A 97 3.85 -18.83 -15.61
CA ARG A 97 3.28 -17.66 -14.90
C ARG A 97 4.35 -16.95 -14.06
N ALA A 98 5.14 -17.70 -13.28
CA ALA A 98 6.25 -17.15 -12.50
C ALA A 98 7.32 -16.51 -13.42
N GLY A 99 7.57 -17.12 -14.58
CA GLY A 99 8.50 -16.59 -15.59
C GLY A 99 8.13 -15.20 -16.10
N VAL A 100 6.84 -14.90 -16.27
CA VAL A 100 6.37 -13.54 -16.60
C VAL A 100 6.75 -12.55 -15.52
N LEU A 101 6.51 -12.88 -14.25
CA LEU A 101 6.84 -12.00 -13.13
C LEU A 101 8.35 -11.75 -13.01
N PHE A 102 9.18 -12.78 -13.17
CA PHE A 102 10.64 -12.63 -13.15
C PHE A 102 11.14 -11.72 -14.27
N ARG A 103 10.58 -11.82 -15.48
CA ARG A 103 10.95 -10.93 -16.60
C ARG A 103 10.52 -9.50 -16.34
N ALA A 104 9.32 -9.28 -15.81
CA ALA A 104 8.83 -7.94 -15.43
C ALA A 104 9.71 -7.34 -14.33
N ALA A 105 10.01 -8.09 -13.26
CA ALA A 105 10.91 -7.65 -12.19
C ALA A 105 12.29 -7.24 -12.71
N ALA A 106 12.88 -8.04 -13.61
CA ALA A 106 14.16 -7.73 -14.21
C ALA A 106 14.12 -6.48 -15.11
N SER A 107 13.02 -6.24 -15.81
CA SER A 107 12.82 -5.03 -16.61
C SER A 107 12.68 -3.79 -15.74
N ILE A 108 11.83 -3.83 -14.72
CA ILE A 108 11.62 -2.72 -13.77
C ILE A 108 12.92 -2.39 -13.04
N ARG A 109 13.68 -3.40 -12.58
CA ARG A 109 14.98 -3.21 -11.92
C ARG A 109 15.96 -2.40 -12.79
N ARG A 110 16.05 -2.67 -14.09
CA ARG A 110 16.90 -1.90 -15.01
C ARG A 110 16.46 -0.45 -15.17
N LYS A 111 15.19 -0.15 -14.93
CA LYS A 111 14.57 1.18 -15.05
C LYS A 111 14.20 1.77 -13.67
N LYS A 112 14.80 1.26 -12.57
CA LYS A 112 14.40 1.57 -11.20
C LYS A 112 14.31 3.08 -10.96
N HIS A 113 15.33 3.83 -11.35
CA HIS A 113 15.36 5.28 -11.19
C HIS A 113 14.29 6.00 -12.05
N GLU A 114 13.98 5.50 -13.25
CA GLU A 114 12.92 6.10 -14.09
C GLU A 114 11.54 5.90 -13.46
N TYR A 115 11.26 4.72 -12.91
CA TYR A 115 10.03 4.48 -12.17
C TYR A 115 9.96 5.33 -10.90
N SER A 116 11.02 5.36 -10.10
CA SER A 116 11.09 6.18 -8.90
C SER A 116 10.93 7.68 -9.21
N ALA A 117 11.53 8.17 -10.30
CA ALA A 117 11.36 9.54 -10.75
C ALA A 117 9.90 9.86 -11.16
N LEU A 118 9.19 8.88 -11.76
CA LEU A 118 7.77 9.03 -12.02
C LEU A 118 6.94 9.14 -10.73
N LEU A 119 7.29 8.38 -9.70
CA LEU A 119 6.63 8.47 -8.39
C LEU A 119 6.86 9.83 -7.70
N VAL A 120 8.06 10.42 -7.88
CA VAL A 120 8.33 11.80 -7.44
C VAL A 120 7.38 12.78 -8.12
N LYS A 121 7.15 12.62 -9.41
CA LYS A 121 6.28 13.52 -10.20
C LYS A 121 4.80 13.27 -9.96
N GLU A 122 4.35 12.02 -9.90
CA GLU A 122 2.93 11.69 -9.84
C GLU A 122 2.34 11.76 -8.42
N ALA A 123 3.15 11.50 -7.37
CA ALA A 123 2.69 11.51 -5.99
C ALA A 123 3.47 12.45 -5.07
N GLY A 124 4.45 13.19 -5.57
CA GLY A 124 5.26 14.08 -4.75
C GLY A 124 6.13 13.35 -3.73
N LYS A 125 6.51 12.10 -3.98
CA LYS A 125 7.33 11.33 -3.05
C LYS A 125 8.76 11.85 -2.96
N PRO A 126 9.34 12.01 -1.76
CA PRO A 126 10.78 12.18 -1.60
C PRO A 126 11.55 10.99 -2.22
N TRP A 127 12.79 11.20 -2.64
CA TRP A 127 13.59 10.21 -3.38
C TRP A 127 13.69 8.86 -2.68
N ASN A 128 13.97 8.86 -1.37
CA ASN A 128 14.08 7.62 -0.60
C ASN A 128 12.75 6.85 -0.56
N GLU A 129 11.61 7.55 -0.45
CA GLU A 129 10.29 6.94 -0.44
C GLU A 129 9.88 6.44 -1.83
N ALA A 130 10.25 7.14 -2.89
CA ALA A 130 10.02 6.72 -4.27
C ALA A 130 10.87 5.50 -4.64
N ASP A 131 12.14 5.47 -4.23
CA ASP A 131 13.04 4.34 -4.44
C ASP A 131 12.56 3.10 -3.69
N ALA A 132 12.12 3.26 -2.43
CA ALA A 132 11.59 2.17 -1.62
C ALA A 132 10.30 1.58 -2.21
N ASP A 133 9.38 2.40 -2.69
CA ASP A 133 8.14 1.95 -3.34
C ASP A 133 8.44 1.16 -4.63
N THR A 134 9.38 1.63 -5.45
CA THR A 134 9.81 0.89 -6.65
C THR A 134 10.52 -0.43 -6.30
N ALA A 135 11.36 -0.43 -5.27
CA ALA A 135 12.03 -1.64 -4.79
C ALA A 135 11.01 -2.67 -4.29
N GLU A 136 10.02 -2.24 -3.52
CA GLU A 136 8.96 -3.10 -3.01
C GLU A 136 8.10 -3.67 -4.15
N ALA A 137 7.83 -2.92 -5.21
CA ALA A 137 7.15 -3.44 -6.41
C ALA A 137 7.95 -4.60 -7.05
N ILE A 138 9.26 -4.47 -7.17
CA ILE A 138 10.15 -5.53 -7.65
C ILE A 138 10.08 -6.74 -6.70
N ASP A 139 10.09 -6.48 -5.40
CA ASP A 139 10.03 -7.51 -4.37
C ASP A 139 8.74 -8.33 -4.45
N PHE A 140 7.60 -7.73 -4.65
CA PHE A 140 6.33 -8.46 -4.83
C PHE A 140 6.37 -9.40 -6.04
N LEU A 141 6.90 -8.94 -7.16
CA LEU A 141 7.07 -9.79 -8.36
C LEU A 141 7.98 -10.99 -8.09
N GLU A 142 9.15 -10.74 -7.50
CA GLU A 142 10.15 -11.77 -7.19
C GLU A 142 9.67 -12.75 -6.12
N TYR A 143 9.03 -12.24 -5.07
CA TYR A 143 8.56 -13.06 -3.95
C TYR A 143 7.37 -13.93 -4.35
N TYR A 144 6.34 -13.36 -4.96
CA TYR A 144 5.15 -14.12 -5.34
C TYR A 144 5.41 -15.13 -6.45
N ALA A 145 6.32 -14.86 -7.38
CA ALA A 145 6.77 -15.86 -8.35
C ALA A 145 7.33 -17.11 -7.65
N ARG A 146 8.22 -16.92 -6.65
CA ARG A 146 8.80 -18.03 -5.87
C ARG A 146 7.75 -18.75 -5.02
N GLN A 147 6.89 -17.99 -4.34
CA GLN A 147 5.83 -18.56 -3.52
C GLN A 147 4.86 -19.43 -4.35
N MET A 148 4.54 -19.02 -5.57
CA MET A 148 3.68 -19.82 -6.45
C MET A 148 4.33 -21.15 -6.83
N LEU A 149 5.64 -21.16 -7.12
CA LEU A 149 6.37 -22.39 -7.43
C LEU A 149 6.37 -23.39 -6.23
N GLU A 150 6.38 -22.88 -5.00
CA GLU A 150 6.24 -23.72 -3.81
C GLU A 150 4.79 -24.21 -3.62
N LEU A 151 3.81 -23.34 -3.77
CA LEU A 151 2.39 -23.68 -3.63
C LEU A 151 1.91 -24.67 -4.71
N ALA A 152 2.52 -24.67 -5.90
CA ALA A 152 2.22 -25.60 -6.98
C ALA A 152 2.49 -27.06 -6.60
N LYS A 153 3.34 -27.33 -5.61
CA LYS A 153 3.61 -28.67 -5.09
C LYS A 153 2.43 -29.26 -4.31
N GLY A 154 1.44 -28.42 -3.95
CA GLY A 154 0.35 -28.80 -3.06
C GLY A 154 0.78 -28.96 -1.60
N LYS A 155 -0.12 -29.47 -0.78
CA LYS A 155 0.18 -29.82 0.63
C LYS A 155 0.05 -31.34 0.85
N PRO A 156 0.87 -31.92 1.72
CA PRO A 156 0.75 -33.35 2.03
C PRO A 156 -0.58 -33.63 2.73
N VAL A 157 -1.20 -34.73 2.39
CA VAL A 157 -2.38 -35.30 3.07
C VAL A 157 -2.18 -36.79 3.25
N ASN A 158 -2.86 -37.36 4.24
CA ASN A 158 -2.80 -38.80 4.49
C ASN A 158 -3.58 -39.59 3.41
N SER A 159 -3.05 -40.76 3.02
CA SER A 159 -3.72 -41.72 2.16
C SER A 159 -4.00 -43.00 2.94
N ARG A 160 -5.09 -43.68 2.57
CA ARG A 160 -5.39 -45.03 3.04
C ARG A 160 -4.79 -46.06 2.07
N GLU A 161 -4.75 -47.31 2.48
CA GLU A 161 -4.35 -48.42 1.59
C GLU A 161 -5.27 -48.49 0.35
N GLY A 162 -4.68 -48.61 -0.83
CA GLY A 162 -5.39 -48.58 -2.11
C GLY A 162 -5.93 -47.22 -2.55
N GLU A 163 -5.51 -46.12 -1.89
CA GLU A 163 -5.99 -44.78 -2.19
C GLU A 163 -4.81 -43.78 -2.30
N ARG A 164 -4.83 -42.95 -3.33
CA ARG A 164 -3.92 -41.80 -3.45
C ARG A 164 -4.71 -40.51 -3.26
N ASN A 165 -4.27 -39.69 -2.31
CA ASN A 165 -4.88 -38.41 -2.05
C ASN A 165 -3.93 -37.24 -2.37
N GLN A 166 -4.50 -36.18 -2.92
CA GLN A 166 -3.79 -34.94 -3.26
C GLN A 166 -4.57 -33.73 -2.73
N TYR A 167 -3.85 -32.73 -2.28
CA TYR A 167 -4.41 -31.43 -1.90
C TYR A 167 -3.71 -30.34 -2.72
N VAL A 168 -4.43 -29.79 -3.68
CA VAL A 168 -3.90 -28.82 -4.65
C VAL A 168 -4.67 -27.51 -4.62
N TYR A 169 -4.08 -26.46 -5.15
CA TYR A 169 -4.70 -25.15 -5.23
C TYR A 169 -5.08 -24.81 -6.67
N THR A 170 -6.25 -24.22 -6.86
CA THR A 170 -6.78 -23.78 -8.15
C THR A 170 -7.20 -22.31 -8.10
N PRO A 171 -7.08 -21.56 -9.21
CA PRO A 171 -7.53 -20.16 -9.26
C PRO A 171 -9.04 -20.03 -9.09
N THR A 172 -9.48 -18.82 -8.70
CA THR A 172 -10.89 -18.51 -8.41
C THR A 172 -11.65 -17.91 -9.59
N GLY A 173 -10.98 -17.18 -10.50
CA GLY A 173 -11.63 -16.54 -11.64
C GLY A 173 -11.13 -15.13 -11.94
N VAL A 174 -12.06 -14.22 -12.24
CA VAL A 174 -11.74 -12.81 -12.48
C VAL A 174 -11.57 -12.09 -11.16
N THR A 175 -10.43 -11.44 -11.00
CA THR A 175 -10.11 -10.60 -9.84
C THR A 175 -10.23 -9.12 -10.20
N LEU A 176 -11.00 -8.39 -9.42
CA LEU A 176 -11.03 -6.93 -9.45
C LEU A 176 -9.95 -6.39 -8.51
N VAL A 177 -9.04 -5.57 -9.03
CA VAL A 177 -7.95 -4.94 -8.29
C VAL A 177 -8.18 -3.43 -8.20
N ILE A 178 -8.29 -2.92 -6.97
CA ILE A 178 -8.52 -1.50 -6.66
C ILE A 178 -7.41 -1.05 -5.69
N PRO A 179 -6.23 -0.66 -6.21
CA PRO A 179 -5.09 -0.24 -5.40
C PRO A 179 -5.20 1.23 -4.97
N PRO A 180 -4.42 1.64 -3.94
CA PRO A 180 -4.39 3.00 -3.45
C PRO A 180 -3.45 3.89 -4.28
N TRP A 181 -3.43 5.17 -3.97
CA TRP A 181 -2.54 6.15 -4.59
C TRP A 181 -1.22 6.38 -3.81
N ASN A 182 -1.14 5.98 -2.54
CA ASN A 182 0.01 6.32 -1.68
C ASN A 182 1.23 5.38 -1.84
N PHE A 183 1.00 4.08 -2.06
CA PHE A 183 2.00 3.13 -2.55
C PHE A 183 1.61 2.73 -3.97
N LEU A 184 1.67 3.74 -4.83
CA LEU A 184 1.08 3.72 -6.16
C LEU A 184 1.72 2.70 -7.09
N PHE A 185 2.94 2.25 -6.79
CA PHE A 185 3.60 1.20 -7.54
C PHE A 185 3.60 -0.14 -6.76
N ALA A 186 4.12 -0.16 -5.54
CA ALA A 186 4.29 -1.40 -4.77
C ALA A 186 2.98 -2.13 -4.53
N ILE A 187 1.99 -1.47 -3.90
CA ILE A 187 0.71 -2.12 -3.57
C ILE A 187 -0.06 -2.45 -4.84
N MET A 188 -0.05 -1.57 -5.84
CA MET A 188 -0.67 -1.86 -7.13
C MET A 188 -0.03 -3.09 -7.79
N ALA A 189 1.31 -3.17 -7.84
CA ALA A 189 2.01 -4.32 -8.39
C ALA A 189 1.68 -5.59 -7.60
N GLY A 190 1.81 -5.56 -6.27
CA GLY A 190 1.56 -6.71 -5.41
C GLY A 190 0.14 -7.27 -5.54
N THR A 191 -0.88 -6.40 -5.49
CA THR A 191 -2.29 -6.81 -5.61
C THR A 191 -2.67 -7.25 -7.03
N THR A 192 -1.95 -6.79 -8.05
CA THR A 192 -2.15 -7.19 -9.46
C THR A 192 -1.48 -8.51 -9.79
N VAL A 193 -0.23 -8.72 -9.34
CA VAL A 193 0.53 -9.90 -9.76
C VAL A 193 0.23 -11.16 -8.93
N ALA A 194 -0.27 -11.01 -7.70
CA ALA A 194 -0.71 -12.15 -6.89
C ALA A 194 -1.83 -12.95 -7.57
N PRO A 195 -2.94 -12.35 -8.01
CA PRO A 195 -3.94 -13.10 -8.79
C PRO A 195 -3.38 -13.60 -10.13
N ILE A 196 -2.55 -12.84 -10.84
CA ILE A 196 -1.97 -13.29 -12.12
C ILE A 196 -1.15 -14.56 -11.94
N VAL A 197 -0.21 -14.59 -11.00
CA VAL A 197 0.68 -15.75 -10.81
C VAL A 197 -0.07 -16.98 -10.31
N THR A 198 -1.17 -16.80 -9.58
CA THR A 198 -2.05 -17.88 -9.11
C THR A 198 -3.00 -18.40 -10.18
N GLY A 199 -2.98 -17.82 -11.40
CA GLY A 199 -3.76 -18.28 -12.55
C GLY A 199 -5.12 -17.61 -12.71
N ASN A 200 -5.39 -16.54 -11.95
CA ASN A 200 -6.55 -15.67 -12.13
C ASN A 200 -6.28 -14.63 -13.21
N THR A 201 -7.32 -13.96 -13.66
CA THR A 201 -7.23 -12.79 -14.54
C THR A 201 -7.67 -11.53 -13.81
N VAL A 202 -7.23 -10.37 -14.29
CA VAL A 202 -7.35 -9.12 -13.57
C VAL A 202 -8.08 -8.05 -14.37
N VAL A 203 -8.98 -7.36 -13.71
CA VAL A 203 -9.47 -6.04 -14.09
C VAL A 203 -8.86 -5.05 -13.10
N LEU A 204 -7.94 -4.21 -13.57
CA LEU A 204 -7.22 -3.23 -12.77
C LEU A 204 -7.88 -1.86 -12.89
N LYS A 205 -8.47 -1.40 -11.79
CA LYS A 205 -8.99 -0.04 -11.64
C LYS A 205 -8.08 0.76 -10.71
N PRO A 206 -7.11 1.51 -11.23
CA PRO A 206 -6.18 2.28 -10.39
C PRO A 206 -6.88 3.41 -9.65
N ALA A 207 -6.19 4.00 -8.68
CA ALA A 207 -6.59 5.25 -8.06
C ALA A 207 -6.56 6.39 -9.10
N SER A 208 -7.55 7.28 -9.05
CA SER A 208 -7.66 8.38 -10.03
C SER A 208 -6.55 9.43 -9.88
N ALA A 209 -5.94 9.55 -8.71
CA ALA A 209 -4.84 10.48 -8.48
C ALA A 209 -3.52 10.03 -9.14
N THR A 210 -3.33 8.70 -9.31
CA THR A 210 -2.05 8.15 -9.79
C THR A 210 -2.25 7.05 -10.85
N PRO A 211 -2.88 7.36 -12.00
CA PRO A 211 -3.16 6.36 -13.03
C PRO A 211 -2.00 6.12 -14.02
N VAL A 212 -1.01 7.03 -14.10
CA VAL A 212 0.07 6.95 -15.09
C VAL A 212 1.03 5.80 -14.77
N ILE A 213 1.44 5.65 -13.51
CA ILE A 213 2.28 4.52 -13.10
C ILE A 213 1.60 3.18 -13.40
N ALA A 214 0.27 3.11 -13.24
CA ALA A 214 -0.49 1.89 -13.53
C ALA A 214 -0.50 1.55 -15.02
N ALA A 215 -0.66 2.56 -15.91
CA ALA A 215 -0.53 2.38 -17.34
C ALA A 215 0.85 1.85 -17.73
N ARG A 216 1.91 2.45 -17.17
CA ARG A 216 3.30 2.02 -17.40
C ARG A 216 3.58 0.60 -16.89
N PHE A 217 2.98 0.22 -15.76
CA PHE A 217 3.11 -1.14 -15.22
C PHE A 217 2.44 -2.19 -16.10
N VAL A 218 1.25 -1.89 -16.64
CA VAL A 218 0.57 -2.79 -17.59
C VAL A 218 1.42 -3.01 -18.83
N GLU A 219 2.05 -1.97 -19.37
CA GLU A 219 3.00 -2.09 -20.49
C GLU A 219 4.18 -3.02 -20.14
N GLU A 220 4.75 -2.93 -18.93
CA GLU A 220 5.84 -3.84 -18.50
C GLU A 220 5.38 -5.30 -18.43
N LEU A 221 4.16 -5.56 -17.95
CA LEU A 221 3.60 -6.92 -17.92
C LEU A 221 3.41 -7.49 -19.33
N GLU A 222 2.90 -6.69 -20.27
CA GLU A 222 2.75 -7.10 -21.68
C GLU A 222 4.12 -7.37 -22.31
N GLN A 223 5.11 -6.50 -22.11
CA GLN A 223 6.48 -6.67 -22.61
C GLN A 223 7.16 -7.91 -21.97
N ALA A 224 6.80 -8.26 -20.75
CA ALA A 224 7.24 -9.49 -20.08
C ALA A 224 6.56 -10.75 -20.64
N GLY A 225 5.64 -10.61 -21.59
CA GLY A 225 4.97 -11.71 -22.27
C GLY A 225 3.69 -12.18 -21.59
N LEU A 226 3.03 -11.31 -20.83
CA LEU A 226 1.70 -11.60 -20.29
C LEU A 226 0.69 -11.68 -21.45
N PRO A 227 -0.12 -12.76 -21.58
CA PRO A 227 -1.09 -12.87 -22.67
C PRO A 227 -2.19 -11.80 -22.59
N LYS A 228 -2.74 -11.43 -23.76
CA LYS A 228 -3.86 -10.50 -23.89
C LYS A 228 -5.05 -10.93 -23.04
N GLY A 229 -5.70 -9.96 -22.39
CA GLY A 229 -6.89 -10.18 -21.57
C GLY A 229 -6.60 -10.69 -20.15
N VAL A 230 -5.38 -11.15 -19.82
CA VAL A 230 -5.03 -11.56 -18.45
C VAL A 230 -5.01 -10.37 -17.50
N VAL A 231 -4.57 -9.20 -17.98
CA VAL A 231 -4.74 -7.91 -17.30
C VAL A 231 -5.52 -6.96 -18.22
N ASN A 232 -6.49 -6.23 -17.63
CA ASN A 232 -7.28 -5.23 -18.33
C ASN A 232 -7.26 -3.95 -17.47
N PHE A 233 -6.83 -2.83 -18.07
CA PHE A 233 -6.61 -1.55 -17.40
C PHE A 233 -7.78 -0.62 -17.68
N VAL A 234 -8.57 -0.29 -16.64
CA VAL A 234 -9.81 0.48 -16.74
C VAL A 234 -9.90 1.56 -15.65
N PRO A 235 -9.07 2.60 -15.72
CA PRO A 235 -9.21 3.75 -14.83
C PRO A 235 -10.59 4.39 -14.99
N GLY A 236 -11.24 4.70 -13.86
CA GLY A 236 -12.60 5.23 -13.87
C GLY A 236 -13.05 5.62 -12.47
N SER A 237 -14.25 6.22 -12.37
CA SER A 237 -14.78 6.66 -11.07
C SER A 237 -15.11 5.47 -10.16
N GLY A 238 -14.96 5.68 -8.84
CA GLY A 238 -15.32 4.65 -7.85
C GLY A 238 -16.81 4.31 -7.86
N ALA A 239 -17.64 5.33 -7.92
CA ALA A 239 -19.10 5.17 -7.85
C ALA A 239 -19.73 4.58 -9.12
N GLU A 240 -19.15 4.82 -10.28
CA GLU A 240 -19.70 4.33 -11.56
C GLU A 240 -19.06 3.00 -11.98
N VAL A 241 -17.73 2.98 -12.15
CA VAL A 241 -17.00 1.83 -12.64
C VAL A 241 -16.67 0.87 -11.50
N GLY A 242 -16.22 1.39 -10.35
CA GLY A 242 -15.87 0.56 -9.20
C GLY A 242 -17.05 -0.26 -8.69
N ASP A 243 -18.18 0.38 -8.41
CA ASP A 243 -19.38 -0.31 -7.94
C ASP A 243 -19.92 -1.32 -8.96
N TYR A 244 -19.94 -0.95 -10.24
CA TYR A 244 -20.33 -1.85 -11.32
C TYR A 244 -19.48 -3.13 -11.33
N LEU A 245 -18.16 -3.00 -11.25
CA LEU A 245 -17.21 -4.10 -11.25
C LEU A 245 -17.33 -4.96 -9.97
N VAL A 246 -17.56 -4.33 -8.81
CA VAL A 246 -17.79 -5.05 -7.53
C VAL A 246 -19.06 -5.90 -7.60
N ASP A 247 -20.16 -5.36 -8.15
CA ASP A 247 -21.44 -6.07 -8.25
C ASP A 247 -21.45 -7.13 -9.35
N HIS A 248 -20.57 -7.03 -10.35
CA HIS A 248 -20.63 -7.87 -11.55
C HIS A 248 -20.57 -9.37 -11.21
N PRO A 249 -21.49 -10.23 -11.75
CA PRO A 249 -21.60 -11.65 -11.38
C PRO A 249 -20.37 -12.49 -11.71
N LYS A 250 -19.51 -12.06 -12.65
CA LYS A 250 -18.26 -12.75 -13.00
C LYS A 250 -17.07 -12.35 -12.14
N THR A 251 -17.16 -11.28 -11.34
CA THR A 251 -16.11 -10.91 -10.37
C THR A 251 -16.10 -11.92 -9.24
N SER A 252 -15.03 -12.71 -9.13
CA SER A 252 -14.90 -13.78 -8.13
C SER A 252 -14.14 -13.35 -6.88
N LEU A 253 -13.18 -12.44 -7.03
CA LEU A 253 -12.32 -11.93 -5.97
C LEU A 253 -12.15 -10.43 -6.15
N ILE A 254 -12.11 -9.71 -5.04
CA ILE A 254 -11.82 -8.28 -5.01
C ILE A 254 -10.63 -8.08 -4.09
N THR A 255 -9.57 -7.42 -4.59
CA THR A 255 -8.47 -6.93 -3.76
C THR A 255 -8.55 -5.41 -3.74
N PHE A 256 -8.69 -4.87 -2.54
CA PHE A 256 -8.87 -3.45 -2.30
C PHE A 256 -7.86 -2.96 -1.26
N THR A 257 -7.25 -1.82 -1.51
CA THR A 257 -6.54 -1.05 -0.50
C THR A 257 -6.95 0.41 -0.58
N GLY A 258 -7.40 0.98 0.53
CA GLY A 258 -7.89 2.36 0.58
C GLY A 258 -8.60 2.69 1.89
N SER A 259 -9.52 3.64 1.87
CA SER A 259 -10.23 4.09 3.07
C SER A 259 -11.17 3.01 3.64
N ARG A 260 -11.35 3.05 4.97
CA ARG A 260 -12.31 2.18 5.68
C ARG A 260 -13.72 2.28 5.09
N GLU A 261 -14.17 3.49 4.79
CA GLU A 261 -15.50 3.73 4.23
C GLU A 261 -15.71 3.00 2.91
N VAL A 262 -14.76 3.10 1.99
CA VAL A 262 -14.85 2.40 0.70
C VAL A 262 -14.70 0.90 0.87
N GLY A 263 -13.80 0.42 1.72
CA GLY A 263 -13.60 -1.01 1.97
C GLY A 263 -14.84 -1.69 2.56
N THR A 264 -15.47 -1.10 3.57
CA THR A 264 -16.72 -1.62 4.16
C THR A 264 -17.87 -1.63 3.16
N ARG A 265 -17.99 -0.59 2.32
CA ARG A 265 -18.95 -0.55 1.21
C ARG A 265 -18.72 -1.67 0.19
N ILE A 266 -17.47 -1.96 -0.16
CA ILE A 266 -17.13 -3.08 -1.05
C ILE A 266 -17.54 -4.41 -0.42
N PHE A 267 -17.30 -4.62 0.87
CA PHE A 267 -17.72 -5.80 1.59
C PHE A 267 -19.24 -6.00 1.56
N GLU A 268 -19.99 -4.96 1.88
CA GLU A 268 -21.46 -4.99 1.83
C GLU A 268 -21.98 -5.36 0.44
N ARG A 269 -21.45 -4.72 -0.61
CA ARG A 269 -21.86 -4.99 -2.00
C ARG A 269 -21.48 -6.39 -2.47
N ALA A 270 -20.28 -6.84 -2.16
CA ALA A 270 -19.79 -8.16 -2.54
C ALA A 270 -20.57 -9.30 -1.89
N ALA A 271 -21.12 -9.10 -0.70
CA ALA A 271 -21.97 -10.08 -0.01
C ALA A 271 -23.33 -10.30 -0.68
N LYS A 272 -23.78 -9.33 -1.49
CA LYS A 272 -25.05 -9.43 -2.21
C LYS A 272 -24.89 -10.26 -3.48
N VAL A 273 -25.48 -11.46 -3.49
CA VAL A 273 -25.47 -12.34 -4.67
C VAL A 273 -26.28 -11.72 -5.81
N GLN A 274 -25.66 -11.63 -6.97
CA GLN A 274 -26.27 -11.05 -8.18
C GLN A 274 -26.89 -12.15 -9.07
N PRO A 275 -27.89 -11.83 -9.89
CA PRO A 275 -28.42 -12.77 -10.87
C PRO A 275 -27.34 -13.31 -11.80
N GLY A 276 -27.27 -14.63 -11.96
CA GLY A 276 -26.26 -15.32 -12.79
C GLY A 276 -24.90 -15.54 -12.12
N GLN A 277 -24.70 -15.08 -10.90
CA GLN A 277 -23.48 -15.35 -10.12
C GLN A 277 -23.42 -16.82 -9.72
N GLN A 278 -22.27 -17.48 -9.97
CA GLN A 278 -22.07 -18.91 -9.74
C GLN A 278 -21.12 -19.21 -8.56
N HIS A 279 -20.65 -18.20 -7.86
CA HIS A 279 -19.69 -18.32 -6.74
C HIS A 279 -19.94 -17.24 -5.70
N LEU A 280 -19.51 -17.49 -4.47
CA LEU A 280 -19.45 -16.42 -3.47
C LEU A 280 -18.19 -15.59 -3.71
N LYS A 281 -18.35 -14.27 -3.78
CA LYS A 281 -17.21 -13.35 -3.92
C LYS A 281 -16.36 -13.36 -2.67
N ARG A 282 -15.05 -13.26 -2.85
CA ARG A 282 -14.10 -13.03 -1.76
C ARG A 282 -13.64 -11.59 -1.80
N VAL A 283 -13.36 -11.03 -0.65
CA VAL A 283 -12.80 -9.67 -0.53
C VAL A 283 -11.57 -9.73 0.34
N ILE A 284 -10.46 -9.26 -0.20
CA ILE A 284 -9.23 -8.94 0.52
C ILE A 284 -9.20 -7.42 0.62
N ALA A 285 -9.28 -6.89 1.85
CA ALA A 285 -9.27 -5.46 2.08
C ALA A 285 -8.17 -5.08 3.06
N GLU A 286 -7.36 -4.10 2.68
CA GLU A 286 -6.43 -3.38 3.54
C GLU A 286 -6.88 -1.93 3.60
N MET A 287 -7.08 -1.44 4.82
CA MET A 287 -7.68 -0.13 5.06
C MET A 287 -6.77 0.73 5.95
N GLY A 288 -7.33 1.80 6.49
CA GLY A 288 -6.59 2.75 7.28
C GLY A 288 -6.04 2.23 8.60
N GLY A 289 -5.28 3.09 9.26
CA GLY A 289 -4.68 2.85 10.56
C GLY A 289 -4.75 4.08 11.47
N LYS A 290 -4.60 3.85 12.77
CA LYS A 290 -4.35 4.86 13.78
C LYS A 290 -3.20 4.38 14.65
N ASP A 291 -2.05 4.27 14.01
CA ASP A 291 -0.92 3.52 14.53
C ASP A 291 -0.20 4.28 15.64
N THR A 292 0.33 3.52 16.60
CA THR A 292 0.85 4.06 17.84
C THR A 292 2.30 3.64 18.07
N VAL A 293 3.13 4.61 18.45
CA VAL A 293 4.41 4.35 19.09
C VAL A 293 4.24 4.53 20.60
N VAL A 294 4.36 3.43 21.35
CA VAL A 294 4.37 3.42 22.81
C VAL A 294 5.80 3.61 23.29
N VAL A 295 6.00 4.54 24.23
CA VAL A 295 7.29 4.82 24.87
C VAL A 295 7.18 4.53 26.36
N ASP A 296 7.88 3.51 26.82
CA ASP A 296 7.89 3.05 28.20
C ASP A 296 8.81 3.90 29.08
N GLU A 297 8.73 3.73 30.40
CA GLU A 297 9.46 4.52 31.40
C GLU A 297 11.00 4.37 31.33
N ASP A 298 11.50 3.28 30.76
CA ASP A 298 12.92 2.94 30.65
C ASP A 298 13.49 3.11 29.24
N ALA A 299 12.70 3.69 28.33
CA ALA A 299 13.08 3.87 26.94
C ALA A 299 14.24 4.85 26.78
N ASP A 300 15.07 4.62 25.75
CA ASP A 300 16.03 5.61 25.27
C ASP A 300 15.29 6.74 24.54
N VAL A 301 15.47 7.98 25.01
CA VAL A 301 14.75 9.18 24.49
C VAL A 301 15.11 9.47 23.04
N GLU A 302 16.36 9.32 22.65
CA GLU A 302 16.81 9.59 21.27
C GLU A 302 16.23 8.54 20.30
N LEU A 303 16.28 7.28 20.69
CA LEU A 303 15.65 6.19 19.91
C LEU A 303 14.14 6.41 19.78
N ALA A 304 13.45 6.74 20.88
CA ALA A 304 12.02 6.99 20.90
C ALA A 304 11.64 8.17 20.00
N ALA A 305 12.33 9.30 20.13
CA ALA A 305 12.05 10.48 19.33
C ALA A 305 12.26 10.26 17.83
N ASN A 306 13.35 9.59 17.44
CA ASN A 306 13.60 9.23 16.03
C ASN A 306 12.58 8.23 15.50
N ALA A 307 12.18 7.22 16.29
CA ALA A 307 11.17 6.25 15.91
C ALA A 307 9.80 6.91 15.69
N ILE A 308 9.38 7.80 16.59
CA ILE A 308 8.14 8.57 16.49
C ILE A 308 8.18 9.48 15.24
N PHE A 309 9.24 10.28 15.09
CA PHE A 309 9.39 11.21 13.97
C PHE A 309 9.32 10.48 12.62
N THR A 310 10.09 9.41 12.46
CA THR A 310 10.14 8.64 11.22
C THR A 310 8.80 7.96 10.93
N SER A 311 8.11 7.45 11.98
CA SER A 311 6.78 6.84 11.83
C SER A 311 5.73 7.84 11.38
N ALA A 312 5.78 9.08 11.90
CA ALA A 312 4.74 10.08 11.67
C ALA A 312 4.87 10.81 10.33
N PHE A 313 6.11 11.12 9.91
CA PHE A 313 6.34 12.13 8.86
C PHE A 313 6.93 11.59 7.56
N GLY A 314 7.34 10.31 7.50
CA GLY A 314 7.73 9.69 6.23
C GLY A 314 6.59 9.78 5.21
N PHE A 315 6.89 10.22 3.99
CA PHE A 315 5.91 10.52 2.95
C PHE A 315 4.75 11.40 3.43
N SER A 316 5.05 12.43 4.22
CA SER A 316 4.08 13.39 4.75
C SER A 316 2.92 12.75 5.55
N GLY A 317 3.19 11.64 6.24
CA GLY A 317 2.17 10.90 7.00
C GLY A 317 1.11 10.19 6.13
N GLN A 318 1.27 10.15 4.83
CA GLN A 318 0.32 9.55 3.88
C GLN A 318 0.52 8.02 3.75
N LYS A 319 0.66 7.34 4.86
CA LYS A 319 0.80 5.88 4.95
C LYS A 319 -0.29 5.33 5.86
N CYS A 320 -0.90 4.22 5.48
CA CYS A 320 -1.82 3.48 6.36
C CYS A 320 -1.14 3.07 7.68
N SER A 321 0.19 2.85 7.63
CA SER A 321 1.05 2.48 8.76
C SER A 321 1.70 3.68 9.47
N ALA A 322 1.37 4.93 9.13
CA ALA A 322 1.98 6.09 9.77
C ALA A 322 1.65 6.14 11.27
N GLY A 323 2.68 6.29 12.11
CA GLY A 323 2.56 6.44 13.54
C GLY A 323 2.03 7.82 13.91
N SER A 324 0.72 8.02 13.77
CA SER A 324 0.08 9.31 14.03
C SER A 324 -0.20 9.56 15.51
N ARG A 325 0.06 8.57 16.39
CA ARG A 325 -0.04 8.67 17.84
C ARG A 325 1.28 8.30 18.52
N ALA A 326 1.67 9.09 19.52
CA ALA A 326 2.73 8.75 20.46
C ALA A 326 2.15 8.70 21.88
N VAL A 327 2.19 7.52 22.50
CA VAL A 327 1.73 7.29 23.87
C VAL A 327 2.95 7.13 24.75
N VAL A 328 3.25 8.12 25.58
CA VAL A 328 4.53 8.25 26.26
C VAL A 328 4.34 8.26 27.76
N HIS A 329 5.13 7.44 28.47
CA HIS A 329 5.16 7.41 29.92
C HIS A 329 5.57 8.76 30.51
N GLU A 330 4.89 9.22 31.56
CA GLU A 330 5.03 10.56 32.16
C GLU A 330 6.47 10.94 32.53
N LYS A 331 7.31 9.95 32.92
CA LYS A 331 8.72 10.19 33.26
C LYS A 331 9.56 10.72 32.10
N LEU A 332 9.21 10.37 30.86
CA LEU A 332 9.97 10.73 29.66
C LEU A 332 9.20 11.69 28.76
N TYR A 333 7.94 11.97 29.06
CA TYR A 333 7.02 12.69 28.18
C TYR A 333 7.58 14.01 27.67
N ASP A 334 7.96 14.90 28.57
CA ASP A 334 8.41 16.24 28.21
C ASP A 334 9.74 16.20 27.41
N GLN A 335 10.63 15.25 27.74
CA GLN A 335 11.91 15.07 27.04
C GLN A 335 11.69 14.56 25.61
N VAL A 336 10.78 13.59 25.43
CA VAL A 336 10.47 13.01 24.12
C VAL A 336 9.75 14.03 23.24
N VAL A 337 8.77 14.78 23.78
CA VAL A 337 8.06 15.84 23.05
C VAL A 337 9.01 16.91 22.54
N GLU A 338 9.89 17.43 23.43
CA GLU A 338 10.86 18.46 23.03
C GLU A 338 11.86 17.91 21.99
N ARG A 339 12.34 16.66 22.17
CA ARG A 339 13.27 16.06 21.21
C ARG A 339 12.64 15.84 19.84
N VAL A 340 11.38 15.39 19.77
CA VAL A 340 10.65 15.27 18.50
C VAL A 340 10.46 16.63 17.84
N LYS A 341 10.15 17.68 18.61
CA LYS A 341 10.07 19.05 18.10
C LYS A 341 11.39 19.48 17.46
N GLU A 342 12.53 19.34 18.19
CA GLU A 342 13.86 19.69 17.68
C GLU A 342 14.16 18.99 16.35
N ILE A 343 13.90 17.68 16.26
CA ILE A 343 14.11 16.90 15.02
C ILE A 343 13.20 17.46 13.90
N THR A 344 11.94 17.70 14.20
CA THR A 344 10.93 18.19 13.25
C THR A 344 11.34 19.54 12.64
N GLU A 345 11.81 20.48 13.45
CA GLU A 345 12.20 21.82 13.02
C GLU A 345 13.45 21.84 12.11
N THR A 346 14.23 20.74 12.08
CA THR A 346 15.38 20.61 11.18
C THR A 346 15.03 20.11 9.78
N LYS A 347 13.78 19.66 9.54
CA LYS A 347 13.42 18.98 8.29
C LYS A 347 12.74 19.88 7.29
N THR A 348 13.11 19.71 6.03
CA THR A 348 12.61 20.51 4.92
C THR A 348 11.35 19.89 4.32
N THR A 349 10.31 20.71 4.15
CA THR A 349 9.12 20.40 3.36
C THR A 349 9.17 21.23 2.08
N ALA A 350 9.29 20.59 0.93
CA ALA A 350 9.42 21.27 -0.36
C ALA A 350 9.08 20.33 -1.54
N ASN A 351 9.14 20.86 -2.76
CA ASN A 351 9.09 20.06 -3.97
C ASN A 351 10.27 19.06 -3.99
N PRO A 352 10.04 17.74 -4.08
CA PRO A 352 11.09 16.73 -3.90
C PRO A 352 11.98 16.56 -5.15
N LEU A 353 12.56 17.66 -5.61
CA LEU A 353 13.48 17.69 -6.76
C LEU A 353 14.94 17.34 -6.37
N SER A 354 15.25 17.22 -5.10
CA SER A 354 16.58 16.84 -4.60
C SER A 354 16.49 15.82 -3.46
N ALA A 355 17.56 15.08 -3.25
CA ALA A 355 17.67 14.07 -2.19
C ALA A 355 17.55 14.65 -0.76
N ASP A 356 17.75 15.95 -0.59
CA ASP A 356 17.78 16.61 0.72
C ASP A 356 16.37 17.00 1.23
N VAL A 357 15.34 16.86 0.37
CA VAL A 357 13.95 17.12 0.76
C VAL A 357 13.43 15.90 1.54
N TYR A 358 13.05 16.13 2.81
CA TYR A 358 12.54 15.08 3.68
C TYR A 358 11.05 14.80 3.44
N MET A 359 10.24 15.85 3.30
CA MET A 359 8.80 15.76 3.05
C MET A 359 8.41 16.47 1.77
N GLY A 360 7.56 15.82 0.98
CA GLY A 360 6.89 16.39 -0.19
C GLY A 360 5.50 16.96 0.16
N PRO A 361 4.68 17.25 -0.87
CA PRO A 361 3.29 17.67 -0.72
C PRO A 361 2.38 16.52 -0.25
N VAL A 362 1.15 16.86 0.11
CA VAL A 362 0.04 15.91 0.14
C VAL A 362 -0.56 15.79 -1.26
N ILE A 363 -1.32 14.71 -1.51
CA ILE A 363 -1.64 14.25 -2.88
C ILE A 363 -2.55 15.19 -3.67
N ASP A 364 -3.53 15.82 -3.03
CA ASP A 364 -4.55 16.64 -3.71
C ASP A 364 -5.18 17.70 -2.79
N GLN A 365 -6.04 18.53 -3.37
CA GLN A 365 -6.74 19.59 -2.64
C GLN A 365 -7.64 19.03 -1.54
N ALA A 366 -8.34 17.92 -1.78
CA ALA A 366 -9.24 17.33 -0.79
C ALA A 366 -8.48 16.85 0.45
N SER A 367 -7.30 16.26 0.24
CA SER A 367 -6.39 15.87 1.32
C SER A 367 -5.84 17.09 2.05
N PHE A 368 -5.44 18.12 1.32
CA PHE A 368 -4.95 19.38 1.89
C PHE A 368 -6.01 20.03 2.79
N ASP A 369 -7.24 20.18 2.30
CA ASP A 369 -8.35 20.79 3.03
C ASP A 369 -8.69 19.97 4.29
N LYS A 370 -8.79 18.64 4.16
CA LYS A 370 -9.04 17.74 5.29
C LYS A 370 -7.97 17.89 6.37
N ILE A 371 -6.70 17.84 6.00
CA ILE A 371 -5.59 17.87 6.97
C ILE A 371 -5.51 19.23 7.67
N THR A 372 -5.71 20.32 6.95
CA THR A 372 -5.74 21.66 7.54
C THR A 372 -6.92 21.84 8.49
N GLU A 373 -8.09 21.26 8.21
CA GLU A 373 -9.21 21.19 9.15
C GLU A 373 -8.82 20.47 10.45
N TYR A 374 -8.14 19.31 10.35
CA TYR A 374 -7.67 18.59 11.55
C TYR A 374 -6.61 19.36 12.34
N ILE A 375 -5.78 20.18 11.69
CA ILE A 375 -4.85 21.08 12.38
C ILE A 375 -5.63 22.10 13.22
N GLU A 376 -6.71 22.67 12.70
CA GLU A 376 -7.56 23.61 13.46
C GLU A 376 -8.30 22.92 14.62
N ILE A 377 -8.76 21.68 14.43
CA ILE A 377 -9.33 20.87 15.51
C ILE A 377 -8.27 20.61 16.60
N GLY A 378 -7.04 20.26 16.19
CA GLY A 378 -5.95 20.00 17.12
C GLY A 378 -5.59 21.18 18.00
N LYS A 379 -5.68 22.42 17.49
CA LYS A 379 -5.48 23.65 18.28
C LYS A 379 -6.53 23.83 19.39
N GLN A 380 -7.67 23.15 19.28
CA GLN A 380 -8.75 23.17 20.29
C GLN A 380 -8.63 21.99 21.27
N GLU A 381 -8.06 20.86 20.84
CA GLU A 381 -7.99 19.63 21.64
C GLU A 381 -6.70 19.51 22.45
N GLY A 382 -5.60 20.15 22.00
CA GLY A 382 -4.30 20.02 22.64
C GLY A 382 -3.40 21.25 22.45
N ARG A 383 -2.17 21.12 22.92
CA ARG A 383 -1.13 22.15 22.77
C ARG A 383 -0.36 21.96 21.48
N LEU A 384 -0.40 22.94 20.58
CA LEU A 384 0.47 22.97 19.41
C LEU A 384 1.93 23.14 19.85
N VAL A 385 2.78 22.15 19.50
CA VAL A 385 4.21 22.13 19.85
C VAL A 385 5.04 22.78 18.75
N THR A 386 4.80 22.38 17.49
CA THR A 386 5.45 22.95 16.31
C THR A 386 4.63 22.70 15.05
N GLY A 387 4.88 23.42 13.96
CA GLY A 387 4.17 23.30 12.70
C GLY A 387 2.87 24.11 12.69
N GLY A 388 1.79 23.51 12.18
CA GLY A 388 0.46 24.15 12.11
C GLY A 388 0.31 25.14 10.97
N THR A 389 1.19 25.08 9.96
CA THR A 389 1.18 25.96 8.78
C THR A 389 1.16 25.15 7.49
N SER A 390 0.59 25.74 6.44
CA SER A 390 0.44 25.12 5.13
C SER A 390 0.52 26.17 4.03
N ASP A 391 0.88 25.74 2.81
CA ASP A 391 0.92 26.58 1.61
C ASP A 391 0.47 25.78 0.39
N ASP A 392 -0.57 26.22 -0.28
CA ASP A 392 -1.10 25.62 -1.49
C ASP A 392 -0.95 26.51 -2.74
N SER A 393 -0.08 27.51 -2.70
CA SER A 393 0.11 28.47 -3.80
C SER A 393 0.66 27.81 -5.07
N GLU A 394 1.64 26.91 -4.96
CA GLU A 394 2.21 26.15 -6.09
C GLU A 394 1.84 24.66 -6.03
N GLY A 395 1.91 24.06 -4.85
CA GLY A 395 1.63 22.66 -4.56
C GLY A 395 0.98 22.51 -3.19
N TYR A 396 0.59 21.33 -2.83
CA TYR A 396 -0.17 21.06 -1.58
C TYR A 396 0.77 20.80 -0.40
N PHE A 397 1.46 21.82 0.10
CA PHE A 397 2.44 21.67 1.17
C PHE A 397 1.83 21.91 2.55
N ILE A 398 2.02 20.96 3.45
CA ILE A 398 1.66 21.07 4.88
C ILE A 398 2.91 20.76 5.68
N HIS A 399 3.29 21.68 6.59
CA HIS A 399 4.43 21.46 7.44
C HIS A 399 4.15 20.40 8.52
N PRO A 400 5.16 19.59 8.91
CA PRO A 400 4.97 18.60 9.96
C PRO A 400 4.49 19.28 11.23
N THR A 401 3.37 18.76 11.76
CA THR A 401 2.63 19.38 12.85
C THR A 401 2.56 18.44 14.05
N VAL A 402 2.94 18.92 15.22
CA VAL A 402 2.99 18.15 16.46
C VAL A 402 2.05 18.79 17.49
N PHE A 403 1.13 18.00 18.02
CA PHE A 403 0.27 18.34 19.14
C PHE A 403 0.62 17.49 20.36
N ALA A 404 0.60 18.11 21.54
CA ALA A 404 0.83 17.45 22.82
C ALA A 404 -0.34 17.66 23.77
N ASP A 405 -0.32 16.92 24.87
CA ASP A 405 -1.28 17.01 25.98
C ASP A 405 -2.73 16.68 25.54
N LEU A 406 -2.86 15.71 24.63
CA LEU A 406 -4.14 15.26 24.11
C LEU A 406 -4.75 14.15 24.98
N GLU A 407 -6.05 14.24 25.20
CA GLU A 407 -6.83 13.17 25.79
C GLU A 407 -6.92 11.95 24.85
N PRO A 408 -6.82 10.71 25.35
CA PRO A 408 -6.89 9.51 24.50
C PRO A 408 -8.14 9.39 23.62
N THR A 409 -9.23 10.08 23.99
CA THR A 409 -10.52 10.07 23.26
C THR A 409 -10.70 11.23 22.31
N SER A 410 -9.73 12.14 22.20
CA SER A 410 -9.78 13.26 21.26
C SER A 410 -9.81 12.79 19.80
N ARG A 411 -10.34 13.60 18.90
CA ARG A 411 -10.43 13.27 17.48
C ARG A 411 -9.05 13.02 16.87
N LEU A 412 -8.06 13.83 17.26
CA LEU A 412 -6.67 13.64 16.79
C LEU A 412 -6.08 12.30 17.23
N MET A 413 -6.55 11.73 18.34
CA MET A 413 -6.10 10.43 18.83
C MET A 413 -6.91 9.25 18.25
N GLN A 414 -8.10 9.48 17.68
CA GLN A 414 -9.01 8.43 17.24
C GLN A 414 -9.18 8.34 15.72
N GLU A 415 -9.22 9.47 15.02
CA GLU A 415 -9.56 9.52 13.60
C GLU A 415 -8.31 9.49 12.71
N GLU A 416 -8.39 8.79 11.58
CA GLU A 416 -7.31 8.76 10.59
C GLU A 416 -7.26 10.07 9.80
N ILE A 417 -6.17 10.82 9.96
CA ILE A 417 -5.95 12.10 9.29
C ILE A 417 -5.34 11.91 7.91
N PHE A 418 -4.39 10.99 7.77
CA PHE A 418 -3.65 10.65 6.56
C PHE A 418 -2.79 11.83 6.06
N GLY A 419 -2.11 12.48 6.99
CA GLY A 419 -1.28 13.66 6.76
C GLY A 419 -0.24 13.86 7.85
N PRO A 420 0.61 14.90 7.75
CA PRO A 420 1.75 15.10 8.64
C PRO A 420 1.33 15.73 9.99
N VAL A 421 0.46 15.04 10.72
CA VAL A 421 -0.06 15.44 12.03
C VAL A 421 0.19 14.35 13.05
N LEU A 422 0.97 14.65 14.08
CA LEU A 422 1.34 13.76 15.18
C LEU A 422 0.68 14.22 16.48
N ALA A 423 0.09 13.28 17.20
CA ALA A 423 -0.63 13.50 18.45
C ALA A 423 0.04 12.76 19.62
N PHE A 424 0.36 13.49 20.69
CA PHE A 424 0.95 12.95 21.91
C PHE A 424 -0.06 12.86 23.05
N SER A 425 -0.08 11.71 23.71
CA SER A 425 -0.81 11.47 24.96
C SER A 425 0.14 10.95 26.04
N LYS A 426 -0.06 11.42 27.28
CA LYS A 426 0.73 11.07 28.45
C LYS A 426 0.05 9.93 29.22
N VAL A 427 0.83 8.97 29.71
CA VAL A 427 0.34 7.86 30.53
C VAL A 427 1.22 7.65 31.75
N SER A 428 0.65 7.07 32.82
CA SER A 428 1.32 6.85 34.09
C SER A 428 1.92 5.44 34.26
N SER A 429 1.56 4.52 33.37
CA SER A 429 2.00 3.12 33.43
C SER A 429 2.00 2.46 32.06
N PHE A 430 2.69 1.33 31.96
CA PHE A 430 2.67 0.49 30.75
C PHE A 430 1.29 -0.14 30.48
N ASP A 431 0.52 -0.44 31.54
CA ASP A 431 -0.85 -0.94 31.44
C ASP A 431 -1.75 0.08 30.75
N GLU A 432 -1.71 1.32 31.22
CA GLU A 432 -2.45 2.43 30.60
C GLU A 432 -1.98 2.69 29.16
N ALA A 433 -0.66 2.56 28.90
CA ALA A 433 -0.13 2.73 27.54
C ALA A 433 -0.71 1.71 26.57
N LEU A 434 -0.82 0.44 26.95
CA LEU A 434 -1.43 -0.60 26.13
C LEU A 434 -2.94 -0.41 25.97
N GLU A 435 -3.64 0.04 27.02
CA GLU A 435 -5.06 0.37 26.96
C GLU A 435 -5.31 1.49 25.94
N VAL A 436 -4.58 2.60 26.03
CA VAL A 436 -4.68 3.73 25.09
C VAL A 436 -4.29 3.32 23.67
N ALA A 437 -3.22 2.54 23.51
CA ALA A 437 -2.79 2.06 22.21
C ALA A 437 -3.85 1.18 21.51
N ASN A 438 -4.52 0.33 22.28
CA ASN A 438 -5.58 -0.56 21.79
C ASN A 438 -6.95 0.12 21.63
N ASN A 439 -7.18 1.26 22.28
CA ASN A 439 -8.47 1.97 22.24
C ASN A 439 -8.62 2.78 20.95
N THR A 440 -8.78 2.07 19.83
CA THR A 440 -9.07 2.61 18.50
C THR A 440 -9.81 1.56 17.68
N GLU A 441 -10.56 1.98 16.68
CA GLU A 441 -11.21 1.07 15.73
C GLU A 441 -10.20 0.32 14.85
N TYR A 442 -8.98 0.82 14.72
CA TYR A 442 -7.92 0.30 13.88
C TYR A 442 -6.97 -0.64 14.65
N GLY A 443 -6.21 -1.41 13.92
CA GLY A 443 -5.20 -2.32 14.45
C GLY A 443 -4.20 -2.74 13.38
N LEU A 444 -3.62 -1.76 12.65
CA LEU A 444 -2.72 -2.08 11.54
C LEU A 444 -1.30 -2.30 12.04
N THR A 445 -0.62 -1.26 12.51
CA THR A 445 0.74 -1.38 13.04
C THR A 445 0.87 -0.74 14.42
N GLY A 446 1.94 -1.10 15.13
CA GLY A 446 2.33 -0.48 16.37
C GLY A 446 3.80 -0.69 16.66
N ALA A 447 4.38 0.17 17.49
CA ALA A 447 5.73 -0.01 18.00
C ALA A 447 5.78 0.23 19.51
N VAL A 448 6.70 -0.46 20.17
CA VAL A 448 6.98 -0.28 21.60
C VAL A 448 8.48 -0.04 21.78
N ILE A 449 8.82 1.07 22.40
CA ILE A 449 10.20 1.43 22.75
C ILE A 449 10.39 1.18 24.25
N THR A 450 11.13 0.13 24.58
CA THR A 450 11.37 -0.30 25.97
C THR A 450 12.59 -1.22 26.06
N ASN A 451 13.29 -1.20 27.17
CA ASN A 451 14.32 -2.17 27.54
C ASN A 451 13.78 -3.27 28.45
N ASN A 452 12.56 -3.13 28.98
CA ASN A 452 11.92 -4.09 29.88
C ASN A 452 11.46 -5.35 29.12
N ARG A 453 12.11 -6.48 29.39
CA ARG A 453 11.81 -7.74 28.71
C ARG A 453 10.41 -8.28 28.98
N ASP A 454 9.88 -8.03 30.17
CA ASP A 454 8.53 -8.48 30.54
C ASP A 454 7.47 -7.63 29.83
N HIS A 455 7.69 -6.32 29.66
CA HIS A 455 6.83 -5.45 28.88
C HIS A 455 6.85 -5.82 27.38
N ILE A 456 8.01 -6.20 26.83
CA ILE A 456 8.09 -6.75 25.46
C ILE A 456 7.24 -8.03 25.32
N ASN A 457 7.34 -8.96 26.28
CA ASN A 457 6.58 -10.21 26.24
C ASN A 457 5.07 -9.97 26.39
N ARG A 458 4.68 -9.04 27.24
CA ARG A 458 3.29 -8.63 27.40
C ARG A 458 2.74 -7.98 26.14
N ALA A 459 3.46 -7.01 25.55
CA ALA A 459 3.02 -6.34 24.33
C ALA A 459 2.80 -7.31 23.16
N LYS A 460 3.61 -8.37 23.04
CA LYS A 460 3.40 -9.43 22.03
C LYS A 460 2.03 -10.12 22.15
N GLN A 461 1.44 -10.15 23.32
CA GLN A 461 0.17 -10.80 23.59
C GLN A 461 -0.99 -9.80 23.68
N GLU A 462 -0.74 -8.61 24.21
CA GLU A 462 -1.75 -7.66 24.64
C GLU A 462 -1.92 -6.48 23.65
N PHE A 463 -0.88 -6.12 22.86
CA PHE A 463 -1.01 -5.07 21.86
C PHE A 463 -1.62 -5.63 20.57
N HIS A 464 -2.88 -5.32 20.34
CA HIS A 464 -3.72 -5.94 19.32
C HIS A 464 -3.61 -5.25 17.94
N VAL A 465 -2.48 -5.47 17.26
CA VAL A 465 -2.18 -4.97 15.92
C VAL A 465 -1.64 -6.09 15.03
N GLY A 466 -1.82 -5.94 13.73
CA GLY A 466 -1.35 -6.93 12.76
C GLY A 466 0.17 -6.98 12.61
N ASN A 467 0.85 -5.83 12.71
CA ASN A 467 2.30 -5.72 12.68
C ASN A 467 2.82 -4.98 13.92
N LEU A 468 3.55 -5.68 14.78
CA LEU A 468 4.12 -5.14 16.00
C LEU A 468 5.64 -5.11 15.93
N TYR A 469 6.21 -3.94 16.24
CA TYR A 469 7.64 -3.69 16.20
C TYR A 469 8.19 -3.31 17.58
N PHE A 470 9.45 -3.63 17.85
CA PHE A 470 10.12 -3.25 19.09
C PHE A 470 11.39 -2.47 18.80
N ASN A 471 11.61 -1.38 19.54
CA ASN A 471 12.80 -0.54 19.48
C ASN A 471 13.14 -0.05 18.05
N ARG A 472 12.11 0.27 17.28
CA ARG A 472 12.18 0.87 15.95
C ARG A 472 10.85 1.58 15.62
N ASN A 473 10.79 2.26 14.48
CA ASN A 473 9.57 2.84 13.92
C ASN A 473 8.51 1.77 13.57
N CYS A 474 7.24 2.16 13.51
CA CYS A 474 6.11 1.28 13.16
C CYS A 474 5.85 1.16 11.65
N THR A 475 6.67 1.79 10.81
CA THR A 475 6.59 1.75 9.35
C THR A 475 7.73 0.92 8.73
N GLY A 476 7.74 0.77 7.40
CA GLY A 476 8.85 0.14 6.66
C GLY A 476 8.82 -1.39 6.77
N ALA A 477 7.65 -1.99 6.55
CA ALA A 477 7.56 -3.44 6.29
C ALA A 477 8.28 -3.79 4.99
N ILE A 478 8.91 -4.96 4.95
CA ILE A 478 9.65 -5.48 3.80
C ILE A 478 9.02 -6.80 3.39
N VAL A 479 8.72 -6.94 2.10
CA VAL A 479 8.15 -8.16 1.51
C VAL A 479 8.99 -9.38 1.87
N GLY A 480 8.34 -10.45 2.31
CA GLY A 480 9.00 -11.69 2.73
C GLY A 480 9.63 -11.66 4.13
N TYR A 481 9.81 -10.46 4.72
CA TYR A 481 10.39 -10.29 6.07
C TYR A 481 9.35 -9.86 7.10
N HIS A 482 8.45 -8.97 6.70
CA HIS A 482 7.40 -8.41 7.57
C HIS A 482 6.04 -8.48 6.84
N PRO A 483 5.41 -9.66 6.71
CA PRO A 483 4.09 -9.79 6.09
C PRO A 483 3.09 -8.78 6.66
N PHE A 484 2.42 -8.03 5.79
CA PHE A 484 1.69 -6.84 6.15
C PHE A 484 0.17 -7.03 6.07
N GLY A 485 -0.53 -6.70 7.14
CA GLY A 485 -1.99 -6.75 7.20
C GLY A 485 -2.49 -6.47 8.61
N GLY A 486 -3.65 -5.83 8.72
CA GLY A 486 -4.20 -5.29 9.95
C GLY A 486 -5.38 -6.03 10.53
N PHE A 487 -5.53 -5.90 11.84
CA PHE A 487 -6.68 -6.37 12.62
C PHE A 487 -7.78 -5.31 12.66
N LYS A 488 -8.91 -5.64 13.27
CA LYS A 488 -10.08 -4.76 13.45
C LYS A 488 -10.51 -4.13 12.10
N MET A 489 -10.77 -2.83 12.09
CA MET A 489 -11.18 -2.10 10.88
C MET A 489 -10.02 -1.70 9.97
N SER A 490 -8.80 -2.15 10.26
CA SER A 490 -7.66 -1.95 9.36
C SER A 490 -7.61 -2.95 8.20
N GLY A 491 -8.34 -4.05 8.27
CA GLY A 491 -8.43 -4.95 7.12
C GLY A 491 -8.79 -6.40 7.47
N THR A 492 -8.59 -7.26 6.48
CA THR A 492 -8.88 -8.70 6.56
C THR A 492 -7.67 -9.53 6.98
N ASP A 493 -6.63 -8.88 7.51
CA ASP A 493 -5.37 -9.50 7.90
C ASP A 493 -4.75 -10.36 6.77
N SER A 494 -4.64 -9.79 5.59
CA SER A 494 -4.23 -10.50 4.38
C SER A 494 -2.78 -10.97 4.40
N LYS A 495 -1.93 -10.35 5.20
CA LYS A 495 -0.48 -10.61 5.28
C LYS A 495 0.20 -10.55 3.92
N ALA A 496 -0.05 -9.43 3.19
CA ALA A 496 0.61 -9.14 1.91
C ALA A 496 2.13 -9.27 2.04
N GLY A 497 2.78 -9.83 1.01
CA GLY A 497 4.21 -10.16 1.07
C GLY A 497 4.55 -11.30 2.03
N GLY A 498 3.56 -12.07 2.47
CA GLY A 498 3.72 -13.22 3.35
C GLY A 498 3.44 -14.56 2.66
N PRO A 499 3.73 -15.67 3.36
CA PRO A 499 3.59 -17.02 2.81
C PRO A 499 2.12 -17.43 2.54
N ASP A 500 1.17 -16.80 3.23
CA ASP A 500 -0.25 -17.16 3.14
C ASP A 500 -1.00 -16.34 2.08
N TYR A 501 -0.44 -15.22 1.63
CA TYR A 501 -1.15 -14.24 0.80
C TYR A 501 -1.67 -14.84 -0.51
N LEU A 502 -0.87 -15.64 -1.22
CA LEU A 502 -1.30 -16.24 -2.49
C LEU A 502 -2.45 -17.23 -2.31
N THR A 503 -2.58 -17.86 -1.14
CA THR A 503 -3.68 -18.81 -0.87
C THR A 503 -5.04 -18.11 -0.82
N LEU A 504 -5.08 -16.81 -0.51
CA LEU A 504 -6.31 -16.00 -0.53
C LEU A 504 -6.87 -15.85 -1.96
N HIS A 505 -6.01 -15.94 -2.97
CA HIS A 505 -6.36 -15.85 -4.40
C HIS A 505 -6.70 -17.20 -5.04
N MET A 506 -6.69 -18.27 -4.26
CA MET A 506 -6.87 -19.64 -4.72
C MET A 506 -7.93 -20.36 -3.90
N GLN A 507 -8.39 -21.48 -4.41
CA GLN A 507 -9.25 -22.40 -3.68
C GLN A 507 -8.60 -23.79 -3.65
N ALA A 508 -8.66 -24.43 -2.49
CA ALA A 508 -8.13 -25.75 -2.33
C ALA A 508 -9.07 -26.81 -2.96
N LYS A 509 -8.48 -27.81 -3.58
CA LYS A 509 -9.17 -28.97 -4.15
C LYS A 509 -8.55 -30.25 -3.62
N THR A 510 -9.37 -31.11 -3.05
CA THR A 510 -8.98 -32.48 -2.70
C THR A 510 -9.29 -33.43 -3.87
N ILE A 511 -8.33 -34.26 -4.21
CA ILE A 511 -8.46 -35.30 -5.24
C ILE A 511 -8.15 -36.64 -4.57
N SER A 512 -9.04 -37.61 -4.71
CA SER A 512 -8.85 -38.99 -4.23
C SER A 512 -9.01 -39.96 -5.39
N GLU A 513 -8.05 -40.84 -5.53
CA GLU A 513 -8.02 -41.89 -6.57
C GLU A 513 -7.85 -43.27 -5.92
N MET A 514 -8.75 -44.18 -6.23
CA MET A 514 -8.64 -45.59 -5.85
C MET A 514 -7.90 -46.36 -6.93
N PHE A 515 -6.98 -47.27 -6.55
CA PHE A 515 -6.19 -48.11 -7.45
C PHE A 515 -6.05 -49.56 -6.97
#